data_fb71dc12a8e4a1b44bfff397219ed842
#
_entry.id   fb71dc12a8e4a1b44bfff397219ed842
#
_cell.length_a   1.000
_cell.length_b   1.000
_cell.length_c   1.000
_cell.angle_alpha   90.00
_cell.angle_beta   90.00
_cell.angle_gamma   90.00
#
_symmetry.space_group_name_H-M   'P 1'
#
loop_
_entity.id
_entity.type
_entity.pdbx_description
1 polymer ?
#
loop_
_entity_poly.entity_id
_entity_poly.type
_entity_poly.pdbx_seq_one_letter_code
_entity_poly.pdbx_strand_id
1 'polypeptide(L)'
;MPRLPKRAIRNEIRHPYIVEVAIVGDELNVQLGRRIMQFHQSQRVEPRYGRTITTNRGKLYRWCFFDVLIARAFIEQFGGELYTYGIK
;
A
#
# COMPACT_ATOMS: atom_id res chain seq x y z
N MET A 1 3.67 -0.91 -26.19
CA MET A 1 2.78 -1.70 -25.32
C MET A 1 3.01 -1.36 -23.87
N PRO A 2 1.96 -1.02 -23.16
CA PRO A 2 2.12 -0.80 -21.74
C PRO A 2 2.53 -2.11 -21.07
N ARG A 3 3.55 -2.04 -20.26
CA ARG A 3 3.97 -3.21 -19.49
C ARG A 3 3.01 -3.41 -18.31
N LEU A 4 2.56 -4.63 -18.11
CA LEU A 4 1.85 -4.98 -16.90
C LEU A 4 2.77 -4.74 -15.71
N PRO A 5 2.27 -4.20 -14.58
CA PRO A 5 3.09 -3.95 -13.40
C PRO A 5 3.41 -5.27 -12.67
N LYS A 6 4.30 -6.05 -13.25
CA LYS A 6 4.62 -7.40 -12.75
C LYS A 6 5.11 -7.40 -11.31
N ARG A 7 5.95 -6.41 -10.95
CA ARG A 7 6.47 -6.31 -9.59
C ARG A 7 5.34 -6.01 -8.60
N ALA A 8 4.45 -5.09 -8.97
CA ALA A 8 3.32 -4.73 -8.11
C ALA A 8 2.40 -5.93 -7.90
N ILE A 9 2.07 -6.67 -8.95
CA ILE A 9 1.23 -7.86 -8.85
C ILE A 9 1.91 -8.91 -7.98
N ARG A 10 3.22 -9.12 -8.17
CA ARG A 10 3.99 -10.08 -7.37
C ARG A 10 3.98 -9.69 -5.90
N ASN A 11 4.10 -8.40 -5.60
CA ASN A 11 4.04 -7.93 -4.22
C ASN A 11 2.67 -8.24 -3.60
N GLU A 12 1.59 -8.02 -4.35
CA GLU A 12 0.24 -8.30 -3.85
C GLU A 12 0.04 -9.80 -3.57
N ILE A 13 0.64 -10.65 -4.40
CA ILE A 13 0.53 -12.10 -4.22
C ILE A 13 1.35 -12.58 -3.01
N ARG A 14 2.59 -12.12 -2.91
CA ARG A 14 3.52 -12.56 -1.85
C ARG A 14 3.27 -11.88 -0.51
N HIS A 15 2.66 -10.71 -0.54
CA HIS A 15 2.34 -9.91 0.64
C HIS A 15 0.84 -9.59 0.58
N PRO A 16 -0.01 -10.57 0.89
CA PRO A 16 -1.43 -10.51 0.53
C PRO A 16 -2.28 -9.62 1.44
N TYR A 17 -1.72 -9.10 2.54
CA TYR A 17 -2.43 -8.16 3.40
C TYR A 17 -2.14 -6.77 2.90
N ILE A 18 -3.05 -6.22 2.11
CA ILE A 18 -2.84 -5.00 1.36
C ILE A 18 -3.65 -3.88 2.00
N VAL A 19 -2.99 -2.75 2.27
CA VAL A 19 -3.69 -1.55 2.72
C VAL A 19 -3.85 -0.63 1.52
N GLU A 20 -5.10 -0.34 1.19
CA GLU A 20 -5.45 0.52 0.08
C GLU A 20 -5.83 1.89 0.62
N VAL A 21 -5.11 2.92 0.19
CA VAL A 21 -5.30 4.29 0.67
C VAL A 21 -5.69 5.16 -0.51
N ALA A 22 -6.83 5.83 -0.39
CA ALA A 22 -7.28 6.80 -1.39
C ALA A 22 -6.55 8.12 -1.16
N ILE A 23 -5.86 8.61 -2.19
CA ILE A 23 -5.14 9.86 -2.13
C ILE A 23 -5.69 10.78 -3.22
N VAL A 24 -6.17 11.94 -2.80
CA VAL A 24 -6.78 12.92 -3.69
C VAL A 24 -5.76 14.02 -3.99
N GLY A 25 -5.59 14.32 -5.29
CA GLY A 25 -4.67 15.37 -5.71
C GLY A 25 -3.22 15.05 -5.34
N ASP A 26 -2.53 16.03 -4.76
CA ASP A 26 -1.12 15.93 -4.41
C ASP A 26 -0.90 15.63 -2.92
N GLU A 27 -1.86 14.96 -2.27
CA GLU A 27 -1.75 14.65 -0.84
C GLU A 27 -0.60 13.71 -0.52
N LEU A 28 -0.15 12.89 -1.47
CA LEU A 28 1.04 12.06 -1.27
C LEU A 28 2.28 12.95 -1.48
N ASN A 29 2.57 13.74 -0.47
CA ASN A 29 3.68 14.67 -0.48
C ASN A 29 4.90 14.07 0.21
N VAL A 30 5.99 14.85 0.27
CA VAL A 30 7.26 14.41 0.86
C VAL A 30 7.10 14.03 2.33
N GLN A 31 6.30 14.79 3.08
CA GLN A 31 6.10 14.52 4.51
C GLN A 31 5.37 13.20 4.74
N LEU A 32 4.29 12.96 4.01
CA LEU A 32 3.55 11.71 4.14
C LEU A 32 4.41 10.53 3.71
N GLY A 33 5.13 10.67 2.60
CA GLY A 33 6.04 9.62 2.14
C GLY A 33 7.11 9.30 3.17
N ARG A 34 7.66 10.33 3.82
CA ARG A 34 8.67 10.13 4.85
C ARG A 34 8.10 9.40 6.07
N ARG A 35 6.89 9.76 6.50
CA ARG A 35 6.23 9.10 7.63
C ARG A 35 5.92 7.64 7.32
N ILE A 36 5.50 7.34 6.11
CA ILE A 36 5.25 5.97 5.68
C ILE A 36 6.55 5.17 5.67
N MET A 37 7.64 5.78 5.19
CA MET A 37 8.95 5.13 5.21
C MET A 37 9.42 4.86 6.64
N GLN A 38 9.23 5.83 7.54
CA GLN A 38 9.57 5.66 8.95
C GLN A 38 8.77 4.52 9.59
N PHE A 39 7.50 4.39 9.22
CA PHE A 39 6.68 3.28 9.70
C PHE A 39 7.30 1.94 9.29
N HIS A 40 7.67 1.81 8.02
CA HIS A 40 8.27 0.56 7.54
C HIS A 40 9.58 0.26 8.28
N GLN A 41 10.40 1.29 8.51
CA GLN A 41 11.65 1.13 9.24
C GLN A 41 11.40 0.68 10.68
N SER A 42 10.40 1.25 11.33
CA SER A 42 10.08 0.88 12.72
C SER A 42 9.56 -0.55 12.82
N GLN A 43 8.90 -1.04 11.80
CA GLN A 43 8.41 -2.42 11.74
C GLN A 43 9.45 -3.39 11.18
N ARG A 44 10.61 -2.86 10.75
CA ARG A 44 11.70 -3.65 10.16
C ARG A 44 11.25 -4.44 8.94
N VAL A 45 10.42 -3.82 8.10
CA VAL A 45 9.96 -4.41 6.85
C VAL A 45 10.30 -3.47 5.70
N GLU A 46 10.56 -4.05 4.53
CA GLU A 46 10.76 -3.26 3.33
C GLU A 46 9.42 -2.83 2.76
N PRO A 47 9.31 -1.59 2.26
CA PRO A 47 8.08 -1.17 1.58
C PRO A 47 7.84 -2.04 0.34
N ARG A 48 6.63 -2.57 0.23
CA ARG A 48 6.19 -3.34 -0.94
C ARG A 48 4.95 -2.68 -1.49
N TYR A 49 5.03 -2.20 -2.70
CA TYR A 49 3.93 -1.47 -3.33
C TYR A 49 3.15 -2.39 -4.24
N GLY A 50 1.83 -2.34 -4.12
CA GLY A 50 0.94 -3.01 -5.06
C GLY A 50 0.61 -2.09 -6.22
N ARG A 51 -0.41 -2.48 -6.98
CA ARG A 51 -0.86 -1.70 -8.13
C ARG A 51 -1.49 -0.40 -7.68
N THR A 52 -1.21 0.67 -8.42
CA THR A 52 -1.90 1.94 -8.23
C THR A 52 -3.14 1.93 -9.11
N ILE A 53 -4.29 2.22 -8.52
CA ILE A 53 -5.55 2.21 -9.25
C ILE A 53 -6.02 3.65 -9.39
N THR A 54 -6.21 4.08 -10.64
CA THR A 54 -6.70 5.42 -10.94
C THR A 54 -8.22 5.41 -10.96
N THR A 55 -8.83 6.32 -10.21
CA THR A 55 -10.26 6.52 -10.19
C THR A 55 -10.58 7.95 -10.60
N ASN A 56 -11.87 8.25 -10.81
CA ASN A 56 -12.28 9.62 -11.14
C ASN A 56 -12.14 10.59 -9.97
N ARG A 57 -11.87 10.09 -8.76
CA ARG A 57 -11.66 10.91 -7.57
C ARG A 57 -10.20 11.04 -7.17
N GLY A 58 -9.29 10.35 -7.87
CA GLY A 58 -7.88 10.34 -7.54
C GLY A 58 -7.30 8.96 -7.72
N LYS A 59 -6.35 8.61 -6.87
CA LYS A 59 -5.64 7.35 -6.97
C LYS A 59 -5.75 6.55 -5.70
N LEU A 60 -5.85 5.22 -5.86
CA LEU A 60 -5.75 4.28 -4.75
C LEU A 60 -4.36 3.69 -4.77
N TYR A 61 -3.62 3.92 -3.70
CA TYR A 61 -2.27 3.36 -3.51
C TYR A 61 -2.36 2.15 -2.61
N ARG A 62 -1.56 1.14 -2.91
CA ARG A 62 -1.55 -0.12 -2.16
C ARG A 62 -0.20 -0.37 -1.56
N TRP A 63 -0.17 -0.55 -0.25
CA TRP A 63 1.01 -1.03 0.49
C TRP A 63 0.76 -2.46 0.92
N CYS A 64 1.68 -3.35 0.59
CA CYS A 64 1.52 -4.77 0.76
C CYS A 64 2.33 -5.27 1.95
N PHE A 65 1.70 -6.10 2.80
CA PHE A 65 2.34 -6.64 4.00
C PHE A 65 2.15 -8.15 4.04
N PHE A 66 3.12 -8.83 4.62
CA PHE A 66 3.02 -10.28 4.82
C PHE A 66 2.35 -10.63 6.16
N ASP A 67 2.17 -9.66 7.04
CA ASP A 67 1.62 -9.83 8.37
C ASP A 67 0.44 -8.89 8.56
N VAL A 68 -0.72 -9.48 8.92
CA VAL A 68 -1.95 -8.70 9.07
C VAL A 68 -1.86 -7.71 10.23
N LEU A 69 -1.07 -8.01 11.26
CA LEU A 69 -0.92 -7.08 12.39
C LEU A 69 -0.18 -5.82 11.98
N ILE A 70 0.82 -5.97 11.10
CA ILE A 70 1.54 -4.80 10.57
C ILE A 70 0.62 -3.99 9.67
N ALA A 71 -0.18 -4.65 8.84
CA ALA A 71 -1.15 -3.97 7.98
C ALA A 71 -2.15 -3.17 8.81
N ARG A 72 -2.65 -3.74 9.90
CA ARG A 72 -3.58 -3.05 10.80
C ARG A 72 -2.94 -1.86 11.50
N ALA A 73 -1.68 -2.00 11.93
CA ALA A 73 -0.94 -0.88 12.51
C ALA A 73 -0.77 0.26 11.51
N PHE A 74 -0.55 -0.07 10.24
CA PHE A 74 -0.49 0.94 9.18
C PHE A 74 -1.83 1.68 9.06
N ILE A 75 -2.94 0.94 9.07
CA ILE A 75 -4.28 1.55 8.99
C ILE A 75 -4.54 2.48 10.17
N GLU A 76 -4.16 2.07 11.37
CA GLU A 76 -4.33 2.91 12.55
C GLU A 76 -3.60 4.24 12.42
N GLN A 77 -2.42 4.24 11.82
CA GLN A 77 -1.60 5.44 11.70
C GLN A 77 -1.95 6.29 10.49
N PHE A 78 -2.27 5.68 9.37
CA PHE A 78 -2.44 6.40 8.09
C PHE A 78 -3.83 6.28 7.51
N GLY A 79 -4.68 5.41 8.02
CA GLY A 79 -5.99 5.15 7.46
C GLY A 79 -5.92 4.15 6.31
N GLY A 80 -7.01 4.05 5.58
CA GLY A 80 -7.13 3.13 4.46
C GLY A 80 -7.96 1.91 4.80
N GLU A 81 -8.02 0.99 3.88
CA GLU A 81 -8.84 -0.21 4.01
C GLU A 81 -7.98 -1.45 3.73
N LEU A 82 -8.27 -2.52 4.47
CA LEU A 82 -7.59 -3.79 4.28
C LEU A 82 -8.22 -4.54 3.11
N TYR A 83 -7.37 -4.93 2.17
CA TYR A 83 -7.73 -5.79 1.06
C TYR A 83 -6.84 -7.03 1.11
N THR A 84 -7.44 -8.22 1.07
CA THR A 84 -6.66 -9.46 1.12
C THR A 84 -6.70 -10.14 -0.24
N TYR A 85 -5.55 -10.21 -0.90
CA TYR A 85 -5.46 -10.78 -2.24
C TYR A 85 -5.69 -12.29 -2.20
N GLY A 86 -6.71 -12.73 -2.93
CA GLY A 86 -7.00 -14.16 -3.06
C GLY A 86 -7.46 -14.86 -1.79
N ILE A 87 -7.61 -14.15 -0.69
CA ILE A 87 -8.08 -14.70 0.58
C ILE A 87 -9.55 -14.34 0.75
N LYS A 88 -10.37 -15.36 0.90
CA LYS A 88 -11.80 -15.15 1.11
C LYS A 88 -12.14 -15.25 2.59
#